data_2430c43b9c280bd8327ef959957aefd4
#
_entry.id   2430c43b9c280bd8327ef959957aefd4
#
_cell.length_a   1.000
_cell.length_b   1.000
_cell.length_c   1.000
_cell.angle_alpha   90.00
_cell.angle_beta   90.00
_cell.angle_gamma   90.00
#
_symmetry.space_group_name_H-M   'P 1'
#
loop_
_entity.id
_entity.type
_entity.pdbx_description
1 polymer ?
#
loop_
_entity_poly.entity_id
_entity_poly.type
_entity_poly.pdbx_seq_one_letter_code
_entity_poly.pdbx_strand_id
1 'polypeptide(L)'
;QDVPTVSLEFIRKFKIPKDASIIDIGGGDSKLVDFLLKEGYSNISVLDISDAAILRAKNRLGKDSHKVKWIVTDILDFVPTEKYDVWHDRAAFHFQTDSDKIEKYLNIVKHAVNGLVIVGTFSVDGPKKCSGIEIKQYSLTALQQTFQANFDCIHSENMDHTTPSGAVQNFSFCVFKRK
;
A
#
# COMPACT_ATOMS: atom_id res chain seq x y z
N GLN A 1 -3.38 8.83 10.15
CA GLN A 1 -3.27 7.76 11.16
C GLN A 1 -1.95 7.92 11.90
N ASP A 2 -1.99 8.00 13.25
CA ASP A 2 -0.76 8.21 14.03
C ASP A 2 0.13 6.97 14.05
N VAL A 3 -0.46 5.78 14.16
CA VAL A 3 0.24 4.50 14.04
C VAL A 3 -0.45 3.66 12.97
N PRO A 4 0.24 3.18 11.93
CA PRO A 4 -0.31 2.30 10.90
C PRO A 4 -0.38 0.84 11.39
N THR A 5 -1.13 0.60 12.47
CA THR A 5 -1.15 -0.66 13.21
C THR A 5 -1.38 -1.87 12.31
N VAL A 6 -2.41 -1.81 11.46
CA VAL A 6 -2.78 -2.91 10.56
C VAL A 6 -1.65 -3.28 9.60
N SER A 7 -1.03 -2.29 8.95
CA SER A 7 0.08 -2.51 8.02
C SER A 7 1.28 -3.15 8.73
N LEU A 8 1.62 -2.65 9.94
CA LEU A 8 2.70 -3.19 10.74
C LEU A 8 2.40 -4.62 11.24
N GLU A 9 1.15 -4.90 11.61
CA GLU A 9 0.73 -6.24 12.02
C GLU A 9 0.91 -7.25 10.90
N PHE A 10 0.55 -6.94 9.65
CA PHE A 10 0.81 -7.82 8.52
C PHE A 10 2.30 -8.03 8.29
N ILE A 11 3.10 -6.96 8.28
CA ILE A 11 4.54 -7.06 8.08
C ILE A 11 5.19 -7.96 9.15
N ARG A 12 4.78 -7.83 10.41
CA ARG A 12 5.26 -8.66 11.53
C ARG A 12 4.73 -10.10 11.44
N LYS A 13 3.43 -10.29 11.16
CA LYS A 13 2.77 -11.59 11.05
C LYS A 13 3.42 -12.47 9.98
N PHE A 14 3.77 -11.89 8.85
CA PHE A 14 4.44 -12.60 7.76
C PHE A 14 5.97 -12.62 7.90
N LYS A 15 6.51 -12.14 9.03
CA LYS A 15 7.93 -12.22 9.39
C LYS A 15 8.84 -11.69 8.28
N ILE A 16 8.50 -10.54 7.74
CA ILE A 16 9.28 -9.89 6.67
C ILE A 16 10.70 -9.61 7.17
N PRO A 17 11.76 -10.06 6.46
CA PRO A 17 13.15 -9.76 6.83
C PRO A 17 13.43 -8.26 6.88
N LYS A 18 14.35 -7.82 7.73
CA LYS A 18 14.65 -6.39 7.91
C LYS A 18 15.38 -5.76 6.71
N ASP A 19 16.00 -6.58 5.89
CA ASP A 19 16.66 -6.22 4.62
C ASP A 19 15.77 -6.40 3.38
N ALA A 20 14.55 -6.92 3.55
CA ALA A 20 13.59 -7.07 2.46
C ALA A 20 13.29 -5.71 1.79
N SER A 21 13.20 -5.73 0.47
CA SER A 21 12.81 -4.57 -0.31
C SER A 21 11.30 -4.33 -0.20
N ILE A 22 10.92 -3.21 0.43
CA ILE A 22 9.52 -2.83 0.68
C ILE A 22 9.21 -1.57 -0.13
N ILE A 23 8.11 -1.56 -0.88
CA ILE A 23 7.56 -0.34 -1.48
C ILE A 23 6.18 -0.03 -0.88
N ASP A 24 5.99 1.22 -0.43
CA ASP A 24 4.72 1.77 0.07
C ASP A 24 4.10 2.67 -0.99
N ILE A 25 2.95 2.26 -1.54
CA ILE A 25 2.24 2.94 -2.61
C ILE A 25 1.23 3.95 -2.04
N GLY A 26 1.31 5.20 -2.48
CA GLY A 26 0.52 6.30 -1.90
C GLY A 26 0.98 6.64 -0.49
N GLY A 27 2.26 6.37 -0.16
CA GLY A 27 2.80 6.46 1.18
C GLY A 27 3.24 7.85 1.63
N GLY A 28 3.04 8.92 0.84
CA GLY A 28 3.60 10.25 1.10
C GLY A 28 3.23 10.85 2.47
N ASP A 29 1.95 10.87 2.82
CA ASP A 29 1.49 11.34 4.14
C ASP A 29 1.38 10.21 5.19
N SER A 30 1.66 8.96 4.79
CA SER A 30 1.68 7.80 5.69
C SER A 30 2.85 7.89 6.66
N LYS A 31 2.64 7.42 7.89
CA LYS A 31 3.70 7.22 8.88
C LYS A 31 4.29 5.80 8.85
N LEU A 32 3.91 4.97 7.85
CA LEU A 32 4.42 3.60 7.79
C LEU A 32 5.95 3.56 7.69
N VAL A 33 6.52 4.39 6.84
CA VAL A 33 7.97 4.50 6.65
C VAL A 33 8.71 4.87 7.94
N ASP A 34 8.13 5.73 8.79
CA ASP A 34 8.72 6.11 10.09
C ASP A 34 8.85 4.90 11.01
N PHE A 35 7.80 4.10 11.09
CA PHE A 35 7.78 2.89 11.93
C PHE A 35 8.66 1.77 11.35
N LEU A 36 8.69 1.60 10.03
CA LEU A 36 9.58 0.63 9.39
C LEU A 36 11.05 0.95 9.69
N LEU A 37 11.46 2.19 9.54
CA LEU A 37 12.82 2.62 9.90
C LEU A 37 13.12 2.39 11.38
N LYS A 38 12.18 2.76 12.27
CA LYS A 38 12.33 2.54 13.73
C LYS A 38 12.45 1.07 14.08
N GLU A 39 11.79 0.19 13.32
CA GLU A 39 11.88 -1.27 13.52
C GLU A 39 13.09 -1.90 12.83
N GLY A 40 13.95 -1.10 12.18
CA GLY A 40 15.20 -1.55 11.58
C GLY A 40 15.09 -2.10 10.17
N TYR A 41 13.98 -1.83 9.44
CA TYR A 41 13.92 -2.10 8.01
C TYR A 41 14.82 -1.12 7.27
N SER A 42 15.64 -1.61 6.33
CA SER A 42 16.72 -0.84 5.72
C SER A 42 16.54 -0.57 4.21
N ASN A 43 15.63 -1.28 3.55
CA ASN A 43 15.43 -1.16 2.09
C ASN A 43 13.98 -0.76 1.79
N ILE A 44 13.68 0.53 1.95
CA ILE A 44 12.33 1.07 1.86
C ILE A 44 12.24 2.06 0.69
N SER A 45 11.22 1.87 -0.14
CA SER A 45 10.80 2.83 -1.15
C SER A 45 9.41 3.37 -0.80
N VAL A 46 9.20 4.65 -1.04
CA VAL A 46 7.87 5.28 -0.92
C VAL A 46 7.54 5.93 -2.26
N LEU A 47 6.39 5.54 -2.82
CA LEU A 47 5.87 6.11 -4.05
C LEU A 47 4.62 6.91 -3.75
N ASP A 48 4.55 8.13 -4.25
CA ASP A 48 3.35 8.96 -4.20
C ASP A 48 3.29 9.88 -5.41
N ILE A 49 2.09 10.19 -5.87
CA ILE A 49 1.87 11.15 -6.95
C ILE A 49 2.11 12.59 -6.48
N SER A 50 1.99 12.86 -5.17
CA SER A 50 2.10 14.19 -4.57
C SER A 50 3.52 14.47 -4.10
N ASP A 51 4.24 15.32 -4.83
CA ASP A 51 5.55 15.83 -4.40
C ASP A 51 5.46 16.55 -3.04
N ALA A 52 4.39 17.28 -2.80
CA ALA A 52 4.17 17.96 -1.52
C ALA A 52 4.02 16.97 -0.36
N ALA A 53 3.36 15.81 -0.55
CA ALA A 53 3.25 14.77 0.47
C ALA A 53 4.62 14.13 0.75
N ILE A 54 5.36 13.82 -0.29
CA ILE A 54 6.76 13.32 -0.16
C ILE A 54 7.64 14.32 0.57
N LEU A 55 7.54 15.62 0.26
CA LEU A 55 8.32 16.66 0.94
C LEU A 55 7.98 16.72 2.43
N ARG A 56 6.69 16.63 2.80
CA ARG A 56 6.28 16.56 4.22
C ARG A 56 6.87 15.35 4.93
N ALA A 57 6.87 14.17 4.30
CA ALA A 57 7.47 12.96 4.86
C ALA A 57 8.98 13.11 5.05
N LYS A 58 9.69 13.63 4.06
CA LYS A 58 11.13 13.91 4.16
C LYS A 58 11.45 14.86 5.30
N ASN A 59 10.70 15.95 5.43
CA ASN A 59 10.87 16.93 6.52
C ASN A 59 10.60 16.30 7.89
N ARG A 60 9.58 15.46 8.01
CA ARG A 60 9.23 14.73 9.23
C ARG A 60 10.34 13.76 9.66
N LEU A 61 10.92 13.02 8.72
CA LEU A 61 12.03 12.09 8.97
C LEU A 61 13.37 12.78 9.21
N GLY A 62 13.52 14.02 8.76
CA GLY A 62 14.75 14.79 8.89
C GLY A 62 15.95 14.06 8.30
N LYS A 63 16.99 13.87 9.11
CA LYS A 63 18.22 13.18 8.67
C LYS A 63 18.02 11.72 8.25
N ASP A 64 16.95 11.07 8.70
CA ASP A 64 16.70 9.67 8.31
C ASP A 64 16.04 9.55 6.92
N SER A 65 15.62 10.66 6.32
CA SER A 65 15.00 10.67 4.99
C SER A 65 15.92 10.14 3.87
N HIS A 66 17.25 10.22 4.03
CA HIS A 66 18.21 9.68 3.07
C HIS A 66 18.27 8.14 3.04
N LYS A 67 17.70 7.47 4.04
CA LYS A 67 17.59 6.00 4.12
C LYS A 67 16.46 5.44 3.28
N VAL A 68 15.62 6.31 2.70
CA VAL A 68 14.40 5.94 1.96
C VAL A 68 14.54 6.36 0.51
N LYS A 69 14.14 5.48 -0.41
CA LYS A 69 14.03 5.79 -1.83
C LYS A 69 12.67 6.44 -2.09
N TRP A 70 12.69 7.71 -2.49
CA TRP A 70 11.48 8.48 -2.77
C TRP A 70 11.19 8.52 -4.25
N ILE A 71 9.96 8.19 -4.64
CA ILE A 71 9.51 8.10 -6.02
C ILE A 71 8.26 8.98 -6.17
N VAL A 72 8.38 10.07 -6.94
CA VAL A 72 7.25 10.96 -7.24
C VAL A 72 6.74 10.64 -8.63
N THR A 73 5.63 9.91 -8.71
CA THR A 73 5.00 9.54 -9.99
C THR A 73 3.57 9.02 -9.76
N ASP A 74 2.75 9.06 -10.81
CA ASP A 74 1.51 8.27 -10.82
C ASP A 74 1.90 6.79 -10.83
N ILE A 75 1.20 5.98 -10.01
CA ILE A 75 1.43 4.54 -9.96
C ILE A 75 1.25 3.87 -11.33
N LEU A 76 0.36 4.40 -12.16
CA LEU A 76 0.14 3.87 -13.50
C LEU A 76 1.28 4.18 -14.48
N ASP A 77 2.12 5.17 -14.17
CA ASP A 77 3.29 5.53 -14.98
C ASP A 77 4.60 5.01 -14.36
N PHE A 78 4.49 4.29 -13.24
CA PHE A 78 5.65 3.72 -12.56
C PHE A 78 6.26 2.58 -13.38
N VAL A 79 7.56 2.73 -13.68
CA VAL A 79 8.38 1.70 -14.31
C VAL A 79 9.36 1.15 -13.27
N PRO A 80 9.10 -0.04 -12.70
CA PRO A 80 9.97 -0.64 -11.71
C PRO A 80 11.36 -0.92 -12.27
N THR A 81 12.41 -0.41 -11.63
CA THR A 81 13.81 -0.69 -11.98
C THR A 81 14.42 -1.82 -11.14
N GLU A 82 13.69 -2.30 -10.15
CA GLU A 82 14.07 -3.38 -9.25
C GLU A 82 12.86 -4.22 -8.89
N LYS A 83 13.07 -5.36 -8.22
CA LYS A 83 12.01 -6.19 -7.66
C LYS A 83 11.82 -5.88 -6.20
N TYR A 84 10.57 -6.01 -5.74
CA TYR A 84 10.19 -5.80 -4.35
C TYR A 84 9.76 -7.12 -3.72
N ASP A 85 10.21 -7.35 -2.48
CA ASP A 85 9.77 -8.48 -1.66
C ASP A 85 8.39 -8.21 -1.05
N VAL A 86 8.08 -6.93 -0.79
CA VAL A 86 6.79 -6.50 -0.29
C VAL A 86 6.30 -5.26 -1.06
N TRP A 87 5.13 -5.40 -1.62
CA TRP A 87 4.33 -4.31 -2.17
C TRP A 87 3.21 -4.00 -1.17
N HIS A 88 3.24 -2.84 -0.58
CA HIS A 88 2.21 -2.37 0.33
C HIS A 88 1.39 -1.27 -0.34
N ASP A 89 0.08 -1.45 -0.39
CA ASP A 89 -0.87 -0.47 -0.91
C ASP A 89 -2.07 -0.38 0.04
N ARG A 90 -2.17 0.73 0.74
CA ARG A 90 -3.33 1.02 1.57
C ARG A 90 -4.01 2.28 1.07
N ALA A 91 -5.19 2.11 0.45
CA ALA A 91 -6.03 3.17 -0.07
C ALA A 91 -5.43 3.94 -1.28
N ALA A 92 -4.59 3.30 -2.11
CA ALA A 92 -4.17 3.83 -3.40
C ALA A 92 -4.79 3.05 -4.57
N PHE A 93 -4.82 1.72 -4.51
CA PHE A 93 -5.42 0.87 -5.54
C PHE A 93 -6.89 1.20 -5.82
N HIS A 94 -7.68 1.55 -4.81
CA HIS A 94 -9.11 1.80 -4.97
C HIS A 94 -9.44 3.04 -5.83
N PHE A 95 -8.47 3.91 -6.12
CA PHE A 95 -8.62 5.01 -7.08
C PHE A 95 -8.62 4.53 -8.54
N GLN A 96 -8.22 3.28 -8.79
CA GLN A 96 -8.30 2.66 -10.11
C GLN A 96 -9.74 2.17 -10.32
N THR A 97 -10.61 3.03 -10.89
CA THR A 97 -12.04 2.74 -11.05
C THR A 97 -12.36 2.08 -12.38
N ASP A 98 -11.53 2.26 -13.40
CA ASP A 98 -11.70 1.73 -14.75
C ASP A 98 -10.96 0.41 -14.93
N SER A 99 -11.51 -0.50 -15.75
CA SER A 99 -10.91 -1.81 -16.06
C SER A 99 -9.48 -1.70 -16.58
N ASP A 100 -9.25 -0.78 -17.51
CA ASP A 100 -7.95 -0.59 -18.15
C ASP A 100 -6.88 -0.11 -17.15
N LYS A 101 -7.26 0.79 -16.23
CA LYS A 101 -6.38 1.25 -15.15
C LYS A 101 -6.08 0.12 -14.16
N ILE A 102 -7.08 -0.68 -13.81
CA ILE A 102 -6.90 -1.85 -12.94
C ILE A 102 -5.94 -2.84 -13.59
N GLU A 103 -6.12 -3.16 -14.88
CA GLU A 103 -5.24 -4.07 -15.60
C GLU A 103 -3.81 -3.53 -15.67
N LYS A 104 -3.63 -2.24 -15.98
CA LYS A 104 -2.32 -1.59 -16.00
C LYS A 104 -1.63 -1.68 -14.63
N TYR A 105 -2.36 -1.38 -13.55
CA TYR A 105 -1.85 -1.53 -12.18
C TYR A 105 -1.41 -2.97 -11.88
N LEU A 106 -2.26 -3.95 -12.16
CA LEU A 106 -1.95 -5.38 -11.93
C LEU A 106 -0.73 -5.84 -12.73
N ASN A 107 -0.58 -5.33 -13.96
CA ASN A 107 0.59 -5.63 -14.77
C ASN A 107 1.87 -5.05 -14.17
N ILE A 108 1.84 -3.82 -13.62
CA ILE A 108 2.97 -3.23 -12.90
C ILE A 108 3.33 -4.10 -11.68
N VAL A 109 2.35 -4.44 -10.83
CA VAL A 109 2.56 -5.28 -9.65
C VAL A 109 3.14 -6.64 -10.03
N LYS A 110 2.58 -7.28 -11.07
CA LYS A 110 3.09 -8.56 -11.60
C LYS A 110 4.58 -8.50 -11.94
N HIS A 111 5.04 -7.39 -12.53
CA HIS A 111 6.43 -7.24 -12.94
C HIS A 111 7.33 -6.72 -11.81
N ALA A 112 6.77 -6.01 -10.83
CA ALA A 112 7.53 -5.42 -9.74
C ALA A 112 7.77 -6.38 -8.55
N VAL A 113 6.86 -7.34 -8.29
CA VAL A 113 6.84 -8.08 -7.03
C VAL A 113 7.31 -9.53 -7.20
N ASN A 114 8.21 -9.95 -6.32
CA ASN A 114 8.65 -11.34 -6.19
C ASN A 114 8.08 -12.04 -4.95
N GLY A 115 7.60 -11.29 -3.96
CA GLY A 115 7.16 -11.81 -2.66
C GLY A 115 5.68 -11.56 -2.38
N LEU A 116 5.39 -10.68 -1.45
CA LEU A 116 4.05 -10.40 -0.95
C LEU A 116 3.46 -9.10 -1.50
N VAL A 117 2.15 -9.11 -1.70
CA VAL A 117 1.34 -7.91 -1.98
C VAL A 117 0.34 -7.76 -0.84
N ILE A 118 0.40 -6.66 -0.11
CA ILE A 118 -0.54 -6.28 0.95
C ILE A 118 -1.41 -5.17 0.38
N VAL A 119 -2.70 -5.42 0.19
CA VAL A 119 -3.64 -4.43 -0.35
C VAL A 119 -4.77 -4.18 0.63
N GLY A 120 -5.01 -2.91 0.93
CA GLY A 120 -6.16 -2.44 1.71
C GLY A 120 -7.00 -1.44 0.92
N THR A 121 -8.25 -1.76 0.66
CA THR A 121 -9.23 -0.90 -0.03
C THR A 121 -10.41 -0.60 0.87
N PHE A 122 -11.21 0.43 0.60
CA PHE A 122 -12.50 0.51 1.24
C PHE A 122 -13.36 -0.69 0.86
N SER A 123 -13.99 -1.31 1.86
CA SER A 123 -14.94 -2.41 1.67
C SER A 123 -16.26 -1.92 1.08
N VAL A 124 -17.15 -2.82 0.76
CA VAL A 124 -18.52 -2.49 0.30
C VAL A 124 -19.34 -1.76 1.37
N ASP A 125 -18.97 -1.91 2.64
CA ASP A 125 -19.57 -1.22 3.79
C ASP A 125 -18.80 0.07 4.17
N GLY A 126 -17.71 0.36 3.48
CA GLY A 126 -16.88 1.54 3.69
C GLY A 126 -17.36 2.77 2.91
N PRO A 127 -16.60 3.88 2.96
CA PRO A 127 -16.90 5.08 2.20
C PRO A 127 -16.85 4.86 0.68
N LYS A 128 -17.68 5.62 -0.07
CA LYS A 128 -17.66 5.63 -1.55
C LYS A 128 -16.65 6.63 -2.13
N LYS A 129 -16.09 7.50 -1.28
CA LYS A 129 -15.11 8.53 -1.67
C LYS A 129 -13.94 8.52 -0.70
N CYS A 130 -12.75 8.78 -1.21
CA CYS A 130 -11.54 9.01 -0.45
C CYS A 130 -11.00 10.39 -0.81
N SER A 131 -10.79 11.26 0.19
CA SER A 131 -10.35 12.65 -0.04
C SER A 131 -11.20 13.42 -1.08
N GLY A 132 -12.51 13.15 -1.10
CA GLY A 132 -13.45 13.77 -2.03
C GLY A 132 -13.52 13.15 -3.42
N ILE A 133 -12.63 12.23 -3.75
CA ILE A 133 -12.55 11.53 -5.05
C ILE A 133 -13.33 10.22 -4.97
N GLU A 134 -14.07 9.89 -6.02
CA GLU A 134 -14.77 8.60 -6.13
C GLU A 134 -13.76 7.45 -6.23
N ILE A 135 -14.08 6.36 -5.56
CA ILE A 135 -13.25 5.16 -5.52
C ILE A 135 -14.08 3.91 -5.84
N LYS A 136 -13.42 2.83 -6.17
CA LYS A 136 -14.01 1.51 -6.29
C LYS A 136 -13.91 0.77 -4.96
N GLN A 137 -15.08 0.39 -4.41
CA GLN A 137 -15.14 -0.46 -3.23
C GLN A 137 -14.91 -1.92 -3.61
N TYR A 138 -14.31 -2.70 -2.72
CA TYR A 138 -14.06 -4.12 -2.95
C TYR A 138 -14.56 -4.95 -1.77
N SER A 139 -15.34 -6.00 -2.03
CA SER A 139 -15.46 -7.11 -1.07
C SER A 139 -14.16 -7.93 -1.04
N LEU A 140 -13.96 -8.73 0.00
CA LEU A 140 -12.80 -9.64 0.07
C LEU A 140 -12.74 -10.57 -1.16
N THR A 141 -13.88 -11.14 -1.56
CA THR A 141 -13.95 -12.00 -2.75
C THR A 141 -13.59 -11.28 -4.03
N ALA A 142 -14.11 -10.06 -4.24
CA ALA A 142 -13.80 -9.28 -5.43
C ALA A 142 -12.32 -8.90 -5.49
N LEU A 143 -11.72 -8.54 -4.34
CA LEU A 143 -10.30 -8.21 -4.27
C LEU A 143 -9.44 -9.44 -4.56
N GLN A 144 -9.79 -10.61 -4.01
CA GLN A 144 -9.11 -11.88 -4.31
C GLN A 144 -9.18 -12.23 -5.79
N GLN A 145 -10.36 -12.16 -6.41
CA GLN A 145 -10.55 -12.42 -7.83
C GLN A 145 -9.74 -11.49 -8.72
N THR A 146 -9.58 -10.23 -8.30
CA THR A 146 -8.83 -9.23 -9.05
C THR A 146 -7.34 -9.59 -9.16
N PHE A 147 -6.74 -10.16 -8.12
CA PHE A 147 -5.31 -10.50 -8.08
C PHE A 147 -5.00 -11.96 -8.43
N GLN A 148 -6.01 -12.84 -8.53
CA GLN A 148 -5.84 -14.30 -8.62
C GLN A 148 -5.02 -14.80 -9.83
N ALA A 149 -4.92 -14.02 -10.90
CA ALA A 149 -4.19 -14.45 -12.09
C ALA A 149 -2.69 -14.71 -11.82
N ASN A 150 -2.08 -13.93 -10.94
CA ASN A 150 -0.64 -13.96 -10.68
C ASN A 150 -0.26 -14.19 -9.21
N PHE A 151 -1.24 -14.15 -8.30
CA PHE A 151 -1.03 -14.19 -6.86
C PHE A 151 -2.05 -15.10 -6.18
N ASP A 152 -1.62 -15.80 -5.15
CA ASP A 152 -2.49 -16.58 -4.27
C ASP A 152 -2.82 -15.77 -3.02
N CYS A 153 -4.09 -15.65 -2.68
CA CYS A 153 -4.51 -15.00 -1.44
C CYS A 153 -4.19 -15.90 -0.25
N ILE A 154 -3.31 -15.47 0.63
CA ILE A 154 -2.88 -16.22 1.83
C ILE A 154 -3.51 -15.69 3.12
N HIS A 155 -4.12 -14.50 3.08
CA HIS A 155 -4.87 -13.93 4.19
C HIS A 155 -5.85 -12.88 3.69
N SER A 156 -7.04 -12.81 4.28
CA SER A 156 -8.01 -11.76 3.98
C SER A 156 -8.91 -11.49 5.19
N GLU A 157 -9.19 -10.23 5.46
CA GLU A 157 -10.08 -9.81 6.55
C GLU A 157 -10.66 -8.41 6.31
N ASN A 158 -11.84 -8.15 6.85
CA ASN A 158 -12.40 -6.81 6.95
C ASN A 158 -11.98 -6.18 8.28
N MET A 159 -11.60 -4.91 8.25
CA MET A 159 -11.14 -4.18 9.43
C MET A 159 -11.74 -2.77 9.48
N ASP A 160 -12.17 -2.38 10.66
CA ASP A 160 -12.58 -1.00 10.92
C ASP A 160 -11.36 -0.12 11.25
N HIS A 161 -11.33 1.04 10.62
CA HIS A 161 -10.38 2.08 10.92
C HIS A 161 -11.11 3.33 11.39
N THR A 162 -10.82 3.76 12.61
CA THR A 162 -11.33 5.05 13.11
C THR A 162 -10.38 6.17 12.70
N THR A 163 -10.93 7.14 11.96
CA THR A 163 -10.17 8.35 11.57
C THR A 163 -9.93 9.26 12.77
N PRO A 164 -8.98 10.21 12.71
CA PRO A 164 -8.80 11.21 13.77
C PRO A 164 -10.05 12.06 14.08
N SER A 165 -10.96 12.17 13.11
CA SER A 165 -12.26 12.86 13.29
C SER A 165 -13.35 11.96 13.91
N GLY A 166 -13.04 10.69 14.24
CA GLY A 166 -13.97 9.75 14.83
C GLY A 166 -14.85 8.98 13.85
N ALA A 167 -14.73 9.23 12.55
CA ALA A 167 -15.46 8.45 11.54
C ALA A 167 -14.87 7.04 11.39
N VAL A 168 -15.75 6.03 11.32
CA VAL A 168 -15.35 4.65 11.05
C VAL A 168 -15.33 4.40 9.55
N GLN A 169 -14.22 3.83 9.08
CA GLN A 169 -14.00 3.42 7.70
C GLN A 169 -13.73 1.92 7.68
N ASN A 170 -14.59 1.15 7.04
CA ASN A 170 -14.38 -0.28 6.90
C ASN A 170 -13.53 -0.58 5.67
N PHE A 171 -12.49 -1.39 5.86
CA PHE A 171 -11.54 -1.80 4.83
C PHE A 171 -11.64 -3.31 4.57
N SER A 172 -11.43 -3.69 3.32
CA SER A 172 -11.08 -5.05 2.92
C SER A 172 -9.57 -5.13 2.74
N PHE A 173 -8.90 -5.95 3.55
CA PHE A 173 -7.49 -6.25 3.42
C PHE A 173 -7.27 -7.64 2.86
N CYS A 174 -6.37 -7.76 1.89
CA CYS A 174 -5.87 -9.04 1.42
C CYS A 174 -4.34 -9.03 1.40
N VAL A 175 -3.75 -10.17 1.76
CA VAL A 175 -2.33 -10.44 1.58
C VAL A 175 -2.19 -11.56 0.56
N PHE A 176 -1.41 -11.28 -0.45
CA PHE A 176 -1.18 -12.18 -1.56
C PHE A 176 0.28 -12.58 -1.62
N LYS A 177 0.54 -13.80 -2.07
CA LYS A 177 1.87 -14.31 -2.36
C LYS A 177 2.01 -14.55 -3.86
N ARG A 178 3.15 -14.20 -4.43
CA ARG A 178 3.49 -14.49 -5.81
C ARG A 178 3.41 -15.99 -6.07
N LYS A 179 2.77 -16.40 -7.19
CA LYS A 179 2.75 -17.79 -7.71
C LYS A 179 4.09 -18.22 -8.24
#